data_2598a1d15929dab493e92b95a12064a6
#
_entry.id   2598a1d15929dab493e92b95a12064a6
#
_cell.length_a   1.000
_cell.length_b   1.000
_cell.length_c   1.000
_cell.angle_alpha   90.00
_cell.angle_beta   90.00
_cell.angle_gamma   90.00
#
_symmetry.space_group_name_H-M   'P 1'
#
loop_
_entity.id
_entity.type
_entity.pdbx_description
1 polymer ?
#
loop_
_entity_poly.entity_id
_entity_poly.type
_entity_poly.pdbx_seq_one_letter_code
_entity_poly.pdbx_strand_id
1 'polypeptide(L)'
;MGAERPWEKSYPPGVRWDAPIATATLPAMFDEMTAKWADKPALEYRDRTICYRELRAGVEALASGLMDLGVGPGTSVALYLPNTPYHPVAFFAALKAGGRIVHLSPLDAERELAYKLKDAGARILITTNIGFMALLAQKLKADGLVDQLIVGDEGAFGPSAMPVTPMPQGAGLISLDRLSADGANKLPRQWPKGDVEDVALLQYTGGTTGKPKGAMLSHANLSAACSIYKAWFDPQRISEPGADKIICVLPLFHIFALTNVLLRGLQEGNELLLRARFDVATTLADIEVKRASVFPGVPTMWIALANTPDIDQRDLTSLRLVASGGAALPVEVAERFQKLTGQRLGGGWGMTETAPAGTAMPRDWTGKAGSVGLPLPGIMMDVVALDDPRRVLPPGTKGEIRIKGPNVTRGYWNAPAETAAAFVDGYLLTGDIGFMDEDGYFYLVDRKKDMIISGGFNVYPRTIEEAIYEHPAVAEAIVIGVSDAYRGEAAKAFVQLKAGAVSFSLEELRAFLADKIGRHEMPAHLEFRDALPKTAVGKLSKRELVDEERRKTRAAVE
;
A
#
# COMPACT_ATOMS: atom_id res chain seq x y z
N MET A 1 -3.81 34.98 -8.83
CA MET A 1 -2.81 34.31 -9.67
C MET A 1 -2.92 32.84 -9.33
N GLY A 2 -3.08 31.93 -10.31
CA GLY A 2 -3.10 30.48 -10.05
C GLY A 2 -1.74 30.07 -9.47
N ALA A 3 -1.73 29.13 -8.53
CA ALA A 3 -0.49 28.59 -7.99
C ALA A 3 0.39 28.08 -9.16
N GLU A 4 1.66 28.45 -9.17
CA GLU A 4 2.59 27.99 -10.19
C GLU A 4 2.73 26.46 -10.11
N ARG A 5 2.69 25.82 -11.26
CA ARG A 5 2.82 24.36 -11.40
C ARG A 5 4.03 24.03 -12.27
N PRO A 6 5.25 24.14 -11.71
CA PRO A 6 6.48 24.00 -12.47
C PRO A 6 6.63 22.62 -13.13
N TRP A 7 5.95 21.60 -12.62
CA TRP A 7 5.98 20.23 -13.15
C TRP A 7 5.25 20.04 -14.49
N GLU A 8 4.32 20.96 -14.89
CA GLU A 8 3.58 20.81 -16.14
C GLU A 8 4.49 20.81 -17.37
N LYS A 9 5.61 21.54 -17.33
CA LYS A 9 6.60 21.55 -18.43
C LYS A 9 7.32 20.22 -18.63
N SER A 10 7.32 19.38 -17.59
CA SER A 10 7.98 18.07 -17.57
C SER A 10 7.01 16.91 -17.77
N TYR A 11 5.74 17.21 -18.02
CA TYR A 11 4.75 16.17 -18.26
C TYR A 11 5.00 15.44 -19.58
N PRO A 12 4.75 14.10 -19.62
CA PRO A 12 4.78 13.35 -20.86
C PRO A 12 3.80 13.92 -21.90
N PRO A 13 4.08 13.74 -23.21
CA PRO A 13 3.18 14.19 -24.26
C PRO A 13 1.75 13.66 -24.08
N GLY A 14 0.77 14.54 -24.18
CA GLY A 14 -0.65 14.22 -24.04
C GLY A 14 -1.17 14.17 -22.59
N VAL A 15 -0.31 14.18 -21.59
CA VAL A 15 -0.70 14.33 -20.18
C VAL A 15 -0.97 15.80 -19.88
N ARG A 16 -2.11 16.08 -19.22
CA ARG A 16 -2.49 17.44 -18.82
C ARG A 16 -2.85 17.45 -17.35
N TRP A 17 -2.37 18.47 -16.63
CA TRP A 17 -2.72 18.63 -15.22
C TRP A 17 -4.21 18.87 -15.00
N ASP A 18 -4.84 19.65 -15.89
CA ASP A 18 -6.27 20.01 -15.86
C ASP A 18 -7.18 18.98 -16.54
N ALA A 19 -6.69 17.75 -16.77
CA ALA A 19 -7.51 16.66 -17.27
C ALA A 19 -8.74 16.45 -16.37
N PRO A 20 -9.94 16.19 -16.93
CA PRO A 20 -11.14 15.93 -16.15
C PRO A 20 -10.96 14.72 -15.23
N ILE A 21 -11.16 14.91 -13.93
CA ILE A 21 -11.13 13.83 -12.95
C ILE A 21 -12.57 13.43 -12.62
N ALA A 22 -12.96 12.26 -13.08
CA ALA A 22 -14.28 11.71 -12.84
C ALA A 22 -14.38 11.06 -11.45
N THR A 23 -15.53 11.21 -10.80
CA THR A 23 -15.88 10.52 -9.57
C THR A 23 -17.15 9.72 -9.75
N ALA A 24 -17.25 8.57 -9.09
CA ALA A 24 -18.42 7.70 -9.08
C ALA A 24 -18.47 6.93 -7.76
N THR A 25 -19.64 6.40 -7.41
CA THR A 25 -19.68 5.39 -6.34
C THR A 25 -18.97 4.12 -6.83
N LEU A 26 -18.24 3.44 -5.96
CA LEU A 26 -17.55 2.20 -6.34
C LEU A 26 -18.50 1.10 -6.84
N PRO A 27 -19.73 0.95 -6.30
CA PRO A 27 -20.75 0.08 -6.91
C PRO A 27 -21.08 0.44 -8.35
N ALA A 28 -21.27 1.73 -8.67
CA ALA A 28 -21.56 2.16 -10.05
C ALA A 28 -20.37 1.89 -10.98
N MET A 29 -19.16 2.18 -10.52
CA MET A 29 -17.92 1.85 -11.27
C MET A 29 -17.80 0.34 -11.50
N PHE A 30 -18.14 -0.48 -10.50
CA PHE A 30 -18.14 -1.94 -10.62
C PHE A 30 -19.18 -2.44 -11.64
N ASP A 31 -20.39 -1.89 -11.61
CA ASP A 31 -21.44 -2.25 -12.57
C ASP A 31 -21.05 -1.91 -14.01
N GLU A 32 -20.46 -0.73 -14.22
CA GLU A 32 -19.95 -0.31 -15.54
C GLU A 32 -18.86 -1.26 -16.06
N MET A 33 -17.80 -1.51 -15.26
CA MET A 33 -16.69 -2.35 -15.72
C MET A 33 -17.10 -3.81 -15.96
N THR A 34 -18.00 -4.36 -15.13
CA THR A 34 -18.46 -5.74 -15.29
C THR A 34 -19.43 -5.91 -16.46
N ALA A 35 -20.18 -4.87 -16.81
CA ALA A 35 -20.98 -4.85 -18.03
C ALA A 35 -20.11 -4.75 -19.29
N LYS A 36 -19.11 -3.86 -19.27
CA LYS A 36 -18.21 -3.61 -20.39
C LYS A 36 -17.34 -4.82 -20.75
N TRP A 37 -16.86 -5.53 -19.73
CA TRP A 37 -15.87 -6.59 -19.89
C TRP A 37 -16.42 -8.00 -19.61
N ALA A 38 -17.73 -8.20 -19.64
CA ALA A 38 -18.47 -9.35 -19.09
C ALA A 38 -17.81 -10.71 -19.35
N ASP A 39 -17.35 -10.98 -20.56
CA ASP A 39 -16.82 -12.28 -20.98
C ASP A 39 -15.30 -12.43 -20.83
N LYS A 40 -14.61 -11.35 -20.42
CA LYS A 40 -13.15 -11.41 -20.19
C LYS A 40 -12.84 -12.05 -18.85
N PRO A 41 -11.65 -12.68 -18.71
CA PRO A 41 -11.10 -13.05 -17.41
C PRO A 41 -10.94 -11.82 -16.50
N ALA A 42 -11.44 -11.89 -15.27
CA ALA A 42 -11.29 -10.87 -14.25
C ALA A 42 -10.26 -11.28 -13.20
N LEU A 43 -10.39 -12.52 -12.70
CA LEU A 43 -9.56 -13.07 -11.65
C LEU A 43 -9.07 -14.46 -12.04
N GLU A 44 -7.82 -14.77 -11.70
CA GLU A 44 -7.30 -16.13 -11.68
C GLU A 44 -6.80 -16.45 -10.28
N TYR A 45 -7.20 -17.60 -9.76
CA TYR A 45 -6.76 -18.12 -8.47
C TYR A 45 -6.66 -19.65 -8.51
N ARG A 46 -5.47 -20.20 -8.28
CA ARG A 46 -5.20 -21.65 -8.31
C ARG A 46 -5.70 -22.30 -9.61
N ASP A 47 -5.32 -21.71 -10.76
CA ASP A 47 -5.66 -22.16 -12.11
C ASP A 47 -7.18 -22.13 -12.45
N ARG A 48 -7.99 -21.58 -11.54
CA ARG A 48 -9.40 -21.30 -11.82
C ARG A 48 -9.56 -19.85 -12.24
N THR A 49 -10.13 -19.65 -13.42
CA THR A 49 -10.48 -18.32 -13.94
C THR A 49 -11.93 -17.98 -13.62
N ILE A 50 -12.15 -16.75 -13.19
CA ILE A 50 -13.46 -16.15 -12.92
C ILE A 50 -13.60 -14.96 -13.89
N CYS A 51 -14.60 -15.00 -14.78
CA CYS A 51 -14.85 -13.88 -15.69
C CYS A 51 -15.59 -12.73 -15.00
N TYR A 52 -15.63 -11.53 -15.62
CA TYR A 52 -16.30 -10.36 -15.05
C TYR A 52 -17.79 -10.60 -14.78
N ARG A 53 -18.48 -11.38 -15.63
CA ARG A 53 -19.87 -11.74 -15.43
C ARG A 53 -20.07 -12.61 -14.20
N GLU A 54 -19.20 -13.58 -13.98
CA GLU A 54 -19.23 -14.44 -12.79
C GLU A 54 -18.88 -13.66 -11.51
N LEU A 55 -17.89 -12.76 -11.60
CA LEU A 55 -17.54 -11.87 -10.50
C LEU A 55 -18.74 -10.98 -10.12
N ARG A 56 -19.44 -10.41 -11.10
CA ARG A 56 -20.66 -9.62 -10.87
C ARG A 56 -21.74 -10.44 -10.18
N ALA A 57 -22.01 -11.64 -10.68
CA ALA A 57 -23.02 -12.51 -10.10
C ALA A 57 -22.69 -12.86 -8.64
N GLY A 58 -21.44 -13.18 -8.33
CA GLY A 58 -20.97 -13.44 -6.96
C GLY A 58 -21.13 -12.23 -6.03
N VAL A 59 -20.78 -11.04 -6.52
CA VAL A 59 -20.96 -9.78 -5.77
C VAL A 59 -22.42 -9.49 -5.50
N GLU A 60 -23.31 -9.60 -6.48
CA GLU A 60 -24.74 -9.35 -6.32
C GLU A 60 -25.40 -10.37 -5.37
N ALA A 61 -25.02 -11.63 -5.47
CA ALA A 61 -25.49 -12.69 -4.59
C ALA A 61 -25.09 -12.43 -3.12
N LEU A 62 -23.81 -12.15 -2.88
CA LEU A 62 -23.34 -11.85 -1.52
C LEU A 62 -23.91 -10.53 -1.00
N ALA A 63 -24.01 -9.49 -1.83
CA ALA A 63 -24.62 -8.21 -1.43
C ALA A 63 -26.07 -8.39 -0.97
N SER A 64 -26.85 -9.19 -1.69
CA SER A 64 -28.23 -9.55 -1.32
C SER A 64 -28.27 -10.25 0.04
N GLY A 65 -27.38 -11.23 0.28
CA GLY A 65 -27.27 -11.89 1.57
C GLY A 65 -26.85 -10.96 2.71
N LEU A 66 -25.90 -10.04 2.45
CA LEU A 66 -25.47 -9.05 3.44
C LEU A 66 -26.60 -8.08 3.83
N MET A 67 -27.45 -7.68 2.87
CA MET A 67 -28.64 -6.87 3.18
C MET A 67 -29.61 -7.61 4.10
N ASP A 68 -29.74 -8.94 3.96
CA ASP A 68 -30.57 -9.75 4.87
C ASP A 68 -30.01 -9.80 6.30
N LEU A 69 -28.70 -9.62 6.45
CA LEU A 69 -28.02 -9.48 7.75
C LEU A 69 -28.05 -8.04 8.28
N GLY A 70 -28.76 -7.12 7.61
CA GLY A 70 -28.90 -5.73 8.02
C GLY A 70 -27.77 -4.81 7.54
N VAL A 71 -26.94 -5.22 6.59
CA VAL A 71 -25.96 -4.32 5.98
C VAL A 71 -26.67 -3.29 5.13
N GLY A 72 -26.36 -2.02 5.35
CA GLY A 72 -26.92 -0.87 4.68
C GLY A 72 -26.14 0.40 5.01
N PRO A 73 -26.68 1.59 4.65
CA PRO A 73 -26.04 2.87 4.95
C PRO A 73 -25.69 3.00 6.44
N GLY A 74 -24.44 3.38 6.72
CA GLY A 74 -23.92 3.50 8.09
C GLY A 74 -23.34 2.21 8.69
N THR A 75 -23.57 1.04 8.09
CA THR A 75 -22.99 -0.23 8.58
C THR A 75 -21.53 -0.38 8.20
N SER A 76 -20.68 -0.74 9.18
CA SER A 76 -19.29 -1.11 8.95
C SER A 76 -19.15 -2.63 8.80
N VAL A 77 -18.53 -3.08 7.71
CA VAL A 77 -18.22 -4.49 7.44
C VAL A 77 -16.70 -4.65 7.44
N ALA A 78 -16.19 -5.44 8.36
CA ALA A 78 -14.76 -5.72 8.46
C ALA A 78 -14.36 -6.85 7.51
N LEU A 79 -13.30 -6.65 6.74
CA LEU A 79 -12.69 -7.64 5.87
C LEU A 79 -11.33 -8.06 6.44
N TYR A 80 -11.28 -9.28 6.95
CA TYR A 80 -10.07 -9.94 7.45
C TYR A 80 -9.71 -11.05 6.47
N LEU A 81 -9.23 -10.65 5.28
CA LEU A 81 -9.09 -11.50 4.10
C LEU A 81 -7.71 -11.34 3.44
N PRO A 82 -7.05 -12.44 3.05
CA PRO A 82 -5.89 -12.40 2.17
C PRO A 82 -6.33 -12.21 0.71
N ASN A 83 -5.38 -12.24 -0.23
CA ASN A 83 -5.65 -12.16 -1.67
C ASN A 83 -6.27 -13.45 -2.20
N THR A 84 -7.55 -13.64 -1.97
CA THR A 84 -8.36 -14.72 -2.50
C THR A 84 -9.57 -14.14 -3.23
N PRO A 85 -10.31 -14.91 -4.03
CA PRO A 85 -11.52 -14.39 -4.70
C PRO A 85 -12.58 -13.84 -3.73
N TYR A 86 -12.57 -14.29 -2.48
CA TYR A 86 -13.47 -13.76 -1.45
C TYR A 86 -13.23 -12.27 -1.16
N HIS A 87 -11.97 -11.77 -1.29
CA HIS A 87 -11.68 -10.37 -0.99
C HIS A 87 -12.40 -9.40 -1.96
N PRO A 88 -12.19 -9.47 -3.29
CA PRO A 88 -12.89 -8.57 -4.21
C PRO A 88 -14.42 -8.77 -4.18
N VAL A 89 -14.90 -10.02 -4.04
CA VAL A 89 -16.33 -10.30 -3.93
C VAL A 89 -16.93 -9.62 -2.69
N ALA A 90 -16.32 -9.80 -1.51
CA ALA A 90 -16.81 -9.20 -0.26
C ALA A 90 -16.68 -7.67 -0.25
N PHE A 91 -15.59 -7.13 -0.82
CA PHE A 91 -15.37 -5.68 -0.93
C PHE A 91 -16.50 -5.01 -1.71
N PHE A 92 -16.76 -5.45 -2.93
CA PHE A 92 -17.81 -4.85 -3.75
C PHE A 92 -19.21 -5.20 -3.25
N ALA A 93 -19.43 -6.39 -2.68
CA ALA A 93 -20.73 -6.79 -2.14
C ALA A 93 -21.15 -5.93 -0.95
N ALA A 94 -20.27 -5.68 0.00
CA ALA A 94 -20.57 -4.85 1.16
C ALA A 94 -20.87 -3.38 0.74
N LEU A 95 -20.10 -2.83 -0.21
CA LEU A 95 -20.36 -1.51 -0.77
C LEU A 95 -21.67 -1.46 -1.55
N LYS A 96 -22.00 -2.49 -2.34
CA LYS A 96 -23.25 -2.59 -3.11
C LYS A 96 -24.46 -2.70 -2.19
N ALA A 97 -24.31 -3.34 -1.04
CA ALA A 97 -25.31 -3.38 0.02
C ALA A 97 -25.45 -2.05 0.79
N GLY A 98 -24.62 -1.03 0.48
CA GLY A 98 -24.63 0.29 1.12
C GLY A 98 -23.77 0.40 2.37
N GLY A 99 -23.02 -0.63 2.73
CA GLY A 99 -22.08 -0.61 3.85
C GLY A 99 -20.76 0.09 3.51
N ARG A 100 -19.94 0.35 4.53
CA ARG A 100 -18.56 0.78 4.38
C ARG A 100 -17.62 -0.32 4.81
N ILE A 101 -16.45 -0.37 4.19
CA ILE A 101 -15.41 -1.37 4.46
C ILE A 101 -14.50 -0.94 5.60
N VAL A 102 -14.08 -1.91 6.42
CA VAL A 102 -12.98 -1.78 7.38
C VAL A 102 -11.95 -2.82 7.02
N HIS A 103 -10.83 -2.41 6.45
CA HIS A 103 -9.74 -3.35 6.13
C HIS A 103 -8.95 -3.73 7.38
N LEU A 104 -8.79 -5.03 7.57
CA LEU A 104 -7.98 -5.64 8.61
C LEU A 104 -6.85 -6.45 7.98
N SER A 105 -5.65 -6.34 8.53
CA SER A 105 -4.51 -7.11 8.05
C SER A 105 -4.51 -8.51 8.66
N PRO A 106 -4.29 -9.59 7.88
CA PRO A 106 -4.03 -10.92 8.40
C PRO A 106 -2.83 -11.01 9.35
N LEU A 107 -1.98 -9.99 9.37
CA LEU A 107 -0.78 -9.91 10.20
C LEU A 107 -0.97 -9.03 11.45
N ASP A 108 -2.15 -8.41 11.61
CA ASP A 108 -2.46 -7.64 12.81
C ASP A 108 -2.54 -8.56 14.04
N ALA A 109 -1.97 -8.13 15.14
CA ALA A 109 -2.16 -8.81 16.41
C ALA A 109 -3.62 -8.68 16.90
N GLU A 110 -4.07 -9.63 17.72
CA GLU A 110 -5.44 -9.65 18.29
C GLU A 110 -5.86 -8.30 18.87
N ARG A 111 -4.99 -7.69 19.67
CA ARG A 111 -5.25 -6.38 20.30
C ARG A 111 -5.51 -5.28 19.26
N GLU A 112 -4.82 -5.33 18.14
CA GLU A 112 -4.97 -4.35 17.07
C GLU A 112 -6.28 -4.57 16.30
N LEU A 113 -6.61 -5.82 15.98
CA LEU A 113 -7.90 -6.19 15.38
C LEU A 113 -9.06 -5.76 16.28
N ALA A 114 -8.98 -6.07 17.57
CA ALA A 114 -9.99 -5.69 18.56
C ALA A 114 -10.18 -4.17 18.64
N TYR A 115 -9.08 -3.42 18.59
CA TYR A 115 -9.13 -1.95 18.56
C TYR A 115 -9.84 -1.44 17.29
N LYS A 116 -9.43 -1.91 16.11
CA LYS A 116 -9.99 -1.47 14.81
C LYS A 116 -11.48 -1.80 14.70
N LEU A 117 -11.91 -2.98 15.15
CA LEU A 117 -13.33 -3.38 15.19
C LEU A 117 -14.17 -2.47 16.09
N LYS A 118 -13.66 -2.15 17.28
CA LYS A 118 -14.35 -1.26 18.24
C LYS A 118 -14.44 0.17 17.72
N ASP A 119 -13.32 0.71 17.23
CA ASP A 119 -13.23 2.09 16.74
C ASP A 119 -14.14 2.30 15.51
N ALA A 120 -14.14 1.35 14.57
CA ALA A 120 -14.99 1.39 13.38
C ALA A 120 -16.46 1.03 13.65
N GLY A 121 -16.80 0.50 14.83
CA GLY A 121 -18.12 -0.04 15.13
C GLY A 121 -18.50 -1.23 14.26
N ALA A 122 -17.50 -2.00 13.79
CA ALA A 122 -17.76 -3.12 12.88
C ALA A 122 -18.20 -4.36 13.66
N ARG A 123 -19.45 -4.79 13.43
CA ARG A 123 -20.06 -5.95 14.10
C ARG A 123 -20.20 -7.17 13.16
N ILE A 124 -19.89 -7.00 11.87
CA ILE A 124 -19.86 -8.03 10.85
C ILE A 124 -18.41 -8.19 10.39
N LEU A 125 -17.90 -9.41 10.47
CA LEU A 125 -16.53 -9.76 10.04
C LEU A 125 -16.59 -10.84 8.97
N ILE A 126 -15.94 -10.60 7.84
CA ILE A 126 -15.79 -11.58 6.76
C ILE A 126 -14.33 -12.06 6.74
N THR A 127 -14.15 -13.38 6.75
CA THR A 127 -12.84 -14.05 6.73
C THR A 127 -12.88 -15.36 5.94
N THR A 128 -11.80 -16.13 5.97
CA THR A 128 -11.71 -17.48 5.40
C THR A 128 -11.40 -18.51 6.49
N ASN A 129 -11.53 -19.80 6.16
CA ASN A 129 -11.17 -20.89 7.05
C ASN A 129 -9.65 -21.20 7.09
N ILE A 130 -8.78 -20.29 6.62
CA ILE A 130 -7.34 -20.38 6.86
C ILE A 130 -7.09 -20.41 8.38
N GLY A 131 -6.37 -21.44 8.84
CA GLY A 131 -6.38 -21.87 10.23
C GLY A 131 -6.15 -20.77 11.26
N PHE A 132 -5.07 -20.01 11.16
CA PHE A 132 -4.77 -18.95 12.12
C PHE A 132 -5.78 -17.79 12.07
N MET A 133 -6.31 -17.47 10.89
CA MET A 133 -7.30 -16.41 10.70
C MET A 133 -8.66 -16.84 11.26
N ALA A 134 -9.10 -18.04 10.93
CA ALA A 134 -10.38 -18.58 11.42
C ALA A 134 -10.41 -18.67 12.95
N LEU A 135 -9.34 -19.18 13.57
CA LEU A 135 -9.24 -19.31 15.03
C LEU A 135 -9.29 -17.92 15.71
N LEU A 136 -8.54 -16.95 15.19
CA LEU A 136 -8.54 -15.61 15.75
C LEU A 136 -9.89 -14.90 15.55
N ALA A 137 -10.51 -15.04 14.37
CA ALA A 137 -11.83 -14.49 14.11
C ALA A 137 -12.92 -15.09 15.01
N GLN A 138 -12.87 -16.41 15.28
CA GLN A 138 -13.77 -17.06 16.23
C GLN A 138 -13.56 -16.55 17.66
N LYS A 139 -12.30 -16.33 18.07
CA LYS A 139 -11.99 -15.71 19.37
C LYS A 139 -12.57 -14.31 19.48
N LEU A 140 -12.35 -13.44 18.49
CA LEU A 140 -12.92 -12.09 18.47
C LEU A 140 -14.46 -12.10 18.57
N LYS A 141 -15.10 -13.10 17.97
CA LYS A 141 -16.54 -13.30 18.10
C LYS A 141 -16.93 -13.77 19.51
N ALA A 142 -16.22 -14.75 20.07
CA ALA A 142 -16.46 -15.23 21.44
C ALA A 142 -16.28 -14.13 22.49
N ASP A 143 -15.35 -13.20 22.27
CA ASP A 143 -15.11 -12.01 23.09
C ASP A 143 -16.18 -10.89 22.87
N GLY A 144 -17.21 -11.15 22.05
CA GLY A 144 -18.33 -10.26 21.81
C GLY A 144 -17.99 -9.03 20.95
N LEU A 145 -16.88 -9.06 20.20
CA LEU A 145 -16.45 -7.95 19.34
C LEU A 145 -17.21 -7.90 18.02
N VAL A 146 -17.69 -9.04 17.53
CA VAL A 146 -18.50 -9.16 16.32
C VAL A 146 -19.75 -10.01 16.59
N ASP A 147 -20.85 -9.67 15.94
CA ASP A 147 -22.13 -10.40 16.04
C ASP A 147 -22.23 -11.48 14.98
N GLN A 148 -21.77 -11.18 13.78
CA GLN A 148 -21.82 -12.08 12.62
C GLN A 148 -20.39 -12.33 12.10
N LEU A 149 -19.99 -13.59 12.07
CA LEU A 149 -18.74 -14.02 11.46
C LEU A 149 -19.05 -14.82 10.21
N ILE A 150 -18.72 -14.26 9.05
CA ILE A 150 -18.94 -14.87 7.73
C ILE A 150 -17.62 -15.47 7.27
N VAL A 151 -17.62 -16.77 6.96
CA VAL A 151 -16.41 -17.53 6.64
C VAL A 151 -16.52 -18.14 5.26
N GLY A 152 -15.54 -17.82 4.40
CA GLY A 152 -15.35 -18.46 3.09
C GLY A 152 -14.56 -19.77 3.23
N ASP A 153 -14.89 -20.76 2.44
CA ASP A 153 -14.18 -22.05 2.39
C ASP A 153 -13.10 -22.01 1.32
N GLU A 154 -11.83 -21.98 1.74
CA GLU A 154 -10.68 -22.04 0.83
C GLU A 154 -10.63 -23.34 0.01
N GLY A 155 -11.25 -24.42 0.51
CA GLY A 155 -11.39 -25.68 -0.20
C GLY A 155 -12.23 -25.60 -1.47
N ALA A 156 -13.11 -24.59 -1.58
CA ALA A 156 -13.89 -24.32 -2.79
C ALA A 156 -13.04 -24.01 -4.04
N PHE A 157 -11.78 -23.57 -3.83
CA PHE A 157 -10.84 -23.26 -4.91
C PHE A 157 -9.77 -24.34 -5.13
N GLY A 158 -9.94 -25.54 -4.55
CA GLY A 158 -8.98 -26.63 -4.60
C GLY A 158 -7.98 -26.64 -3.44
N PRO A 159 -6.91 -27.47 -3.50
CA PRO A 159 -5.95 -27.60 -2.41
C PRO A 159 -5.31 -26.29 -2.01
N SER A 160 -5.31 -25.98 -0.72
CA SER A 160 -4.67 -24.77 -0.18
C SER A 160 -3.22 -25.06 0.21
N ALA A 161 -2.31 -24.12 -0.14
CA ALA A 161 -0.94 -24.14 0.35
C ALA A 161 -0.84 -23.75 1.84
N MET A 162 -1.88 -23.14 2.41
CA MET A 162 -1.99 -22.79 3.82
C MET A 162 -2.91 -23.78 4.54
N PRO A 163 -2.61 -24.18 5.79
CA PRO A 163 -3.50 -25.02 6.57
C PRO A 163 -4.88 -24.39 6.71
N VAL A 164 -5.93 -25.18 6.46
CA VAL A 164 -7.33 -24.80 6.63
C VAL A 164 -7.96 -25.55 7.80
N THR A 165 -8.88 -24.90 8.50
CA THR A 165 -9.72 -25.55 9.52
C THR A 165 -11.04 -26.02 8.91
N PRO A 166 -11.74 -26.98 9.52
CA PRO A 166 -13.14 -27.23 9.20
C PRO A 166 -13.97 -25.95 9.30
N MET A 167 -15.01 -25.84 8.46
CA MET A 167 -15.92 -24.70 8.52
C MET A 167 -16.57 -24.61 9.90
N PRO A 168 -16.48 -23.45 10.58
CA PRO A 168 -17.03 -23.29 11.91
C PRO A 168 -18.56 -23.34 11.89
N GLN A 169 -19.17 -23.89 12.96
CA GLN A 169 -20.61 -24.01 13.12
C GLN A 169 -21.06 -23.37 14.44
N GLY A 170 -22.24 -22.79 14.46
CA GLY A 170 -22.83 -22.18 15.65
C GLY A 170 -23.62 -20.90 15.39
N ALA A 171 -24.16 -20.30 16.42
CA ALA A 171 -24.92 -19.06 16.32
C ALA A 171 -24.06 -17.89 15.84
N GLY A 172 -24.50 -17.21 14.77
CA GLY A 172 -23.77 -16.09 14.15
C GLY A 172 -22.48 -16.50 13.44
N LEU A 173 -22.27 -17.80 13.15
CA LEU A 173 -21.26 -18.35 12.25
C LEU A 173 -21.94 -18.71 10.94
N ILE A 174 -21.54 -18.05 9.86
CA ILE A 174 -22.23 -18.08 8.57
C ILE A 174 -21.25 -18.50 7.49
N SER A 175 -21.61 -19.51 6.69
CA SER A 175 -20.86 -19.82 5.47
C SER A 175 -21.10 -18.72 4.44
N LEU A 176 -20.02 -18.16 3.87
CA LEU A 176 -20.09 -17.15 2.81
C LEU A 176 -20.81 -17.72 1.58
N ASP A 177 -20.48 -18.93 1.19
CA ASP A 177 -21.07 -19.58 0.01
C ASP A 177 -22.57 -19.81 0.19
N ARG A 178 -23.01 -20.24 1.39
CA ARG A 178 -24.43 -20.39 1.71
C ARG A 178 -25.15 -19.04 1.72
N LEU A 179 -24.56 -18.02 2.35
CA LEU A 179 -25.12 -16.67 2.36
C LEU A 179 -25.30 -16.12 0.95
N SER A 180 -24.31 -16.36 0.07
CA SER A 180 -24.37 -15.97 -1.33
C SER A 180 -25.45 -16.74 -2.08
N ALA A 181 -25.57 -18.05 -1.88
CA ALA A 181 -26.61 -18.86 -2.52
C ALA A 181 -28.03 -18.41 -2.09
N ASP A 182 -28.23 -18.16 -0.79
CA ASP A 182 -29.51 -17.66 -0.26
C ASP A 182 -29.82 -16.26 -0.80
N GLY A 183 -28.80 -15.41 -0.95
CA GLY A 183 -28.93 -14.08 -1.55
C GLY A 183 -29.26 -14.12 -3.04
N ALA A 184 -28.64 -15.03 -3.80
CA ALA A 184 -28.89 -15.21 -5.24
C ALA A 184 -30.36 -15.54 -5.51
N ASN A 185 -31.01 -16.34 -4.65
CA ASN A 185 -32.41 -16.71 -4.78
C ASN A 185 -33.39 -15.53 -4.59
N LYS A 186 -32.88 -14.36 -4.15
CA LYS A 186 -33.67 -13.13 -3.92
C LYS A 186 -33.41 -12.04 -4.97
N LEU A 187 -32.62 -12.34 -5.99
CA LEU A 187 -32.39 -11.42 -7.10
C LEU A 187 -33.54 -11.46 -8.13
N PRO A 188 -33.84 -10.39 -8.83
CA PRO A 188 -33.20 -9.05 -8.73
C PRO A 188 -33.61 -8.29 -7.46
N ARG A 189 -32.71 -7.42 -6.96
CA ARG A 189 -32.90 -6.63 -5.75
C ARG A 189 -32.67 -5.15 -5.99
N GLN A 190 -33.39 -4.29 -5.29
CA GLN A 190 -33.14 -2.85 -5.31
C GLN A 190 -31.94 -2.53 -4.38
N TRP A 191 -30.90 -1.95 -4.95
CA TRP A 191 -29.70 -1.59 -4.21
C TRP A 191 -29.85 -0.20 -3.56
N PRO A 192 -29.31 0.02 -2.35
CA PRO A 192 -29.25 1.33 -1.74
C PRO A 192 -28.52 2.33 -2.66
N LYS A 193 -29.03 3.54 -2.74
CA LYS A 193 -28.35 4.64 -3.43
C LYS A 193 -27.39 5.29 -2.44
N GLY A 194 -26.10 5.29 -2.76
CA GLY A 194 -25.05 6.00 -2.02
C GLY A 194 -24.67 7.30 -2.71
N ASP A 195 -24.07 8.21 -1.95
CA ASP A 195 -23.44 9.42 -2.46
C ASP A 195 -21.93 9.15 -2.68
N VAL A 196 -21.31 9.85 -3.66
CA VAL A 196 -19.88 9.75 -3.91
C VAL A 196 -19.04 10.20 -2.70
N GLU A 197 -19.63 11.03 -1.86
CA GLU A 197 -19.01 11.57 -0.65
C GLU A 197 -19.17 10.66 0.58
N ASP A 198 -19.96 9.59 0.48
CA ASP A 198 -20.05 8.60 1.57
C ASP A 198 -18.70 7.90 1.78
N VAL A 199 -18.38 7.63 3.03
CA VAL A 199 -17.16 6.88 3.38
C VAL A 199 -17.31 5.44 2.90
N ALA A 200 -16.54 5.08 1.89
CA ALA A 200 -16.48 3.72 1.34
C ALA A 200 -15.53 2.81 2.14
N LEU A 201 -14.46 3.37 2.67
CA LEU A 201 -13.38 2.60 3.30
C LEU A 201 -12.80 3.34 4.51
N LEU A 202 -12.68 2.64 5.61
CA LEU A 202 -11.81 2.99 6.73
C LEU A 202 -10.51 2.20 6.58
N GLN A 203 -9.45 2.90 6.20
CA GLN A 203 -8.12 2.32 6.03
C GLN A 203 -7.23 2.73 7.19
N TYR A 204 -6.93 1.77 8.09
CA TYR A 204 -6.11 2.06 9.25
C TYR A 204 -4.62 2.19 8.91
N THR A 205 -4.00 3.25 9.43
CA THR A 205 -2.57 3.52 9.26
C THR A 205 -1.87 3.48 10.62
N GLY A 206 -0.58 3.11 10.61
CA GLY A 206 0.25 3.19 11.79
C GLY A 206 0.49 4.65 12.19
N GLY A 207 -0.20 5.12 13.23
CA GLY A 207 -0.05 6.48 13.74
C GLY A 207 1.29 6.72 14.46
N THR A 208 1.70 7.99 14.51
CA THR A 208 2.86 8.45 15.31
C THR A 208 2.63 8.32 16.83
N THR A 209 1.37 8.29 17.26
CA THR A 209 0.94 8.22 18.67
C THR A 209 0.77 6.79 19.19
N GLY A 210 1.12 5.77 18.41
CA GLY A 210 1.06 4.36 18.81
C GLY A 210 -0.28 3.66 18.54
N LYS A 211 -1.39 4.39 18.40
CA LYS A 211 -2.69 3.81 18.02
C LYS A 211 -2.94 3.99 16.52
N PRO A 212 -3.39 2.95 15.79
CA PRO A 212 -3.77 3.09 14.40
C PRO A 212 -4.91 4.10 14.22
N LYS A 213 -4.87 4.90 13.14
CA LYS A 213 -5.92 5.86 12.79
C LYS A 213 -6.61 5.40 11.51
N GLY A 214 -7.93 5.39 11.50
CA GLY A 214 -8.73 5.05 10.32
C GLY A 214 -8.85 6.25 9.39
N ALA A 215 -8.08 6.29 8.29
CA ALA A 215 -8.28 7.29 7.25
C ALA A 215 -9.64 7.06 6.56
N MET A 216 -10.44 8.12 6.47
CA MET A 216 -11.77 8.09 5.84
C MET A 216 -11.64 8.30 4.34
N LEU A 217 -11.77 7.23 3.56
CA LEU A 217 -11.75 7.31 2.11
C LEU A 217 -13.17 7.18 1.57
N SER A 218 -13.66 8.26 0.94
CA SER A 218 -14.97 8.25 0.29
C SER A 218 -14.93 7.52 -1.05
N HIS A 219 -16.11 7.21 -1.60
CA HIS A 219 -16.21 6.73 -2.97
C HIS A 219 -15.54 7.71 -3.94
N ALA A 220 -15.72 9.02 -3.74
CA ALA A 220 -15.07 10.06 -4.55
C ALA A 220 -13.55 9.97 -4.47
N ASN A 221 -12.95 9.82 -3.27
CA ASN A 221 -11.50 9.74 -3.14
C ASN A 221 -10.91 8.56 -3.93
N LEU A 222 -11.52 7.38 -3.80
CA LEU A 222 -11.02 6.15 -4.45
C LEU A 222 -11.24 6.19 -5.97
N SER A 223 -12.40 6.62 -6.43
CA SER A 223 -12.68 6.72 -7.87
C SER A 223 -11.90 7.86 -8.52
N ALA A 224 -11.71 9.00 -7.83
CA ALA A 224 -10.82 10.06 -8.31
C ALA A 224 -9.38 9.57 -8.48
N ALA A 225 -8.85 8.78 -7.54
CA ALA A 225 -7.51 8.20 -7.67
C ALA A 225 -7.39 7.32 -8.92
N CYS A 226 -8.39 6.48 -9.20
CA CYS A 226 -8.43 5.68 -10.43
C CYS A 226 -8.46 6.59 -11.70
N SER A 227 -9.28 7.65 -11.68
CA SER A 227 -9.37 8.62 -12.78
C SER A 227 -8.06 9.41 -12.98
N ILE A 228 -7.41 9.81 -11.91
CA ILE A 228 -6.10 10.49 -11.91
C ILE A 228 -5.04 9.60 -12.56
N TYR A 229 -4.94 8.33 -12.15
CA TYR A 229 -4.03 7.38 -12.77
C TYR A 229 -4.37 7.12 -14.23
N LYS A 230 -5.66 7.09 -14.57
CA LYS A 230 -6.08 6.96 -15.97
C LYS A 230 -5.63 8.17 -16.80
N ALA A 231 -5.82 9.39 -16.31
CA ALA A 231 -5.37 10.63 -16.97
C ALA A 231 -3.85 10.67 -17.16
N TRP A 232 -3.07 10.06 -16.24
CA TRP A 232 -1.62 9.95 -16.35
C TRP A 232 -1.18 8.87 -17.33
N PHE A 233 -1.76 7.66 -17.24
CA PHE A 233 -1.24 6.50 -17.99
C PHE A 233 -1.86 6.32 -19.38
N ASP A 234 -3.09 6.77 -19.63
CA ASP A 234 -3.74 6.57 -20.94
C ASP A 234 -2.97 7.24 -22.09
N PRO A 235 -2.48 8.48 -21.97
CA PRO A 235 -1.65 9.08 -23.02
C PRO A 235 -0.33 8.34 -23.27
N GLN A 236 0.15 7.59 -22.28
CA GLN A 236 1.39 6.82 -22.31
C GLN A 236 1.15 5.31 -22.48
N ARG A 237 -0.02 4.92 -22.99
CA ARG A 237 -0.44 3.52 -23.08
C ARG A 237 0.40 2.75 -24.09
N ILE A 238 0.83 1.54 -23.70
CA ILE A 238 1.61 0.61 -24.55
C ILE A 238 0.86 -0.70 -24.81
N SER A 239 -0.32 -0.90 -24.24
CA SER A 239 -1.18 -2.07 -24.42
C SER A 239 -2.63 -1.66 -24.60
N GLU A 240 -3.40 -2.46 -25.33
CA GLU A 240 -4.83 -2.27 -25.45
C GLU A 240 -5.54 -2.51 -24.10
N PRO A 241 -6.64 -1.81 -23.82
CA PRO A 241 -7.44 -2.06 -22.62
C PRO A 241 -7.86 -3.52 -22.50
N GLY A 242 -7.66 -4.10 -21.31
CA GLY A 242 -7.98 -5.50 -21.06
C GLY A 242 -7.02 -6.51 -21.68
N ALA A 243 -5.83 -6.09 -22.06
CA ALA A 243 -4.79 -6.97 -22.59
C ALA A 243 -3.77 -7.39 -21.53
N ASP A 244 -3.86 -6.81 -20.32
CA ASP A 244 -2.87 -7.07 -19.29
C ASP A 244 -3.30 -8.15 -18.30
N LYS A 245 -2.30 -8.95 -17.87
CA LYS A 245 -2.40 -9.86 -16.73
C LYS A 245 -1.54 -9.30 -15.59
N ILE A 246 -2.16 -9.01 -14.46
CA ILE A 246 -1.52 -8.33 -13.35
C ILE A 246 -1.25 -9.32 -12.22
N ILE A 247 0.00 -9.49 -11.81
CA ILE A 247 0.34 -10.28 -10.62
C ILE A 247 -0.16 -9.52 -9.39
N CYS A 248 -1.18 -10.06 -8.73
CA CYS A 248 -1.81 -9.50 -7.54
C CYS A 248 -1.29 -10.20 -6.28
N VAL A 249 -0.04 -9.92 -5.93
CA VAL A 249 0.61 -10.46 -4.72
C VAL A 249 0.67 -9.44 -3.59
N LEU A 250 0.65 -8.14 -3.92
CA LEU A 250 0.53 -7.09 -2.91
C LEU A 250 -0.82 -7.19 -2.20
N PRO A 251 -0.84 -7.07 -0.86
CA PRO A 251 -2.07 -7.28 -0.10
C PRO A 251 -3.20 -6.34 -0.48
N LEU A 252 -4.36 -6.87 -0.85
CA LEU A 252 -5.54 -6.09 -1.22
C LEU A 252 -6.14 -5.29 -0.05
N PHE A 253 -5.83 -5.66 1.20
CA PHE A 253 -6.17 -4.87 2.37
C PHE A 253 -5.26 -3.62 2.53
N HIS A 254 -4.26 -3.44 1.66
CA HIS A 254 -3.42 -2.24 1.62
C HIS A 254 -3.83 -1.35 0.46
N ILE A 255 -3.91 -0.04 0.70
CA ILE A 255 -4.44 0.94 -0.26
C ILE A 255 -3.74 0.92 -1.62
N PHE A 256 -2.43 0.64 -1.66
CA PHE A 256 -1.69 0.57 -2.93
C PHE A 256 -2.23 -0.54 -3.84
N ALA A 257 -2.37 -1.76 -3.32
CA ALA A 257 -2.92 -2.86 -4.09
C ALA A 257 -4.42 -2.69 -4.36
N LEU A 258 -5.18 -2.20 -3.38
CA LEU A 258 -6.59 -1.94 -3.57
C LEU A 258 -6.84 -1.01 -4.77
N THR A 259 -6.19 0.15 -4.80
CA THR A 259 -6.44 1.14 -5.86
C THR A 259 -5.75 0.78 -7.17
N ASN A 260 -4.43 0.50 -7.14
CA ASN A 260 -3.67 0.32 -8.38
C ASN A 260 -3.80 -1.06 -9.01
N VAL A 261 -4.10 -2.10 -8.22
CA VAL A 261 -4.25 -3.46 -8.74
C VAL A 261 -5.72 -3.83 -8.89
N LEU A 262 -6.51 -3.77 -7.79
CA LEU A 262 -7.90 -4.20 -7.84
C LEU A 262 -8.79 -3.21 -8.61
N LEU A 263 -8.94 -1.99 -8.10
CA LEU A 263 -9.92 -1.04 -8.67
C LEU A 263 -9.53 -0.65 -10.10
N ARG A 264 -8.32 -0.19 -10.29
CA ARG A 264 -7.83 0.24 -11.59
C ARG A 264 -7.65 -0.92 -12.56
N GLY A 265 -7.09 -2.05 -12.11
CA GLY A 265 -6.89 -3.24 -12.96
C GLY A 265 -8.20 -3.76 -13.53
N LEU A 266 -9.23 -3.89 -12.69
CA LEU A 266 -10.55 -4.33 -13.13
C LEU A 266 -11.26 -3.27 -13.99
N GLN A 267 -11.15 -1.98 -13.65
CA GLN A 267 -11.75 -0.90 -14.45
C GLN A 267 -11.24 -0.90 -15.91
N GLU A 268 -9.97 -1.26 -16.10
CA GLU A 268 -9.36 -1.37 -17.43
C GLU A 268 -9.62 -2.70 -18.15
N GLY A 269 -10.32 -3.65 -17.53
CA GLY A 269 -10.67 -4.94 -18.13
C GLY A 269 -9.55 -5.98 -18.07
N ASN A 270 -8.58 -5.80 -17.18
CA ASN A 270 -7.43 -6.70 -17.04
C ASN A 270 -7.76 -7.92 -16.17
N GLU A 271 -6.96 -8.98 -16.32
CA GLU A 271 -7.00 -10.18 -15.49
C GLU A 271 -6.05 -10.04 -14.29
N LEU A 272 -6.53 -10.30 -13.07
CA LEU A 272 -5.73 -10.29 -11.85
C LEU A 272 -5.36 -11.72 -11.45
N LEU A 273 -4.06 -12.03 -11.43
CA LEU A 273 -3.54 -13.29 -10.93
C LEU A 273 -3.40 -13.17 -9.40
N LEU A 274 -4.41 -13.63 -8.66
CA LEU A 274 -4.45 -13.50 -7.21
C LEU A 274 -3.45 -14.46 -6.56
N ARG A 275 -2.59 -13.91 -5.69
CA ARG A 275 -1.58 -14.68 -4.93
C ARG A 275 -1.67 -14.30 -3.46
N ALA A 276 -1.97 -15.26 -2.61
CA ALA A 276 -2.17 -15.05 -1.18
C ALA A 276 -0.87 -14.58 -0.47
N ARG A 277 0.28 -14.92 -1.02
CA ARG A 277 1.61 -14.49 -0.56
C ARG A 277 2.60 -14.44 -1.71
N PHE A 278 3.67 -13.68 -1.54
CA PHE A 278 4.79 -13.70 -2.47
C PHE A 278 5.59 -15.02 -2.35
N ASP A 279 5.87 -15.59 -3.50
CA ASP A 279 6.75 -16.73 -3.67
C ASP A 279 7.49 -16.58 -5.00
N VAL A 280 8.80 -16.73 -4.98
CA VAL A 280 9.66 -16.49 -6.16
C VAL A 280 9.31 -17.44 -7.31
N ALA A 281 9.17 -18.75 -7.01
CA ALA A 281 8.90 -19.76 -8.04
C ALA A 281 7.53 -19.54 -8.69
N THR A 282 6.50 -19.26 -7.88
CA THR A 282 5.16 -18.94 -8.36
C THR A 282 5.16 -17.66 -9.20
N THR A 283 5.86 -16.62 -8.77
CA THR A 283 5.94 -15.34 -9.51
C THR A 283 6.62 -15.53 -10.87
N LEU A 284 7.71 -16.29 -10.92
CA LEU A 284 8.37 -16.62 -12.18
C LEU A 284 7.49 -17.45 -13.10
N ALA A 285 6.77 -18.44 -12.57
CA ALA A 285 5.81 -19.23 -13.35
C ALA A 285 4.64 -18.36 -13.88
N ASP A 286 4.15 -17.40 -13.13
CA ASP A 286 3.15 -16.45 -13.61
C ASP A 286 3.66 -15.61 -14.78
N ILE A 287 4.93 -15.21 -14.76
CA ILE A 287 5.54 -14.46 -15.86
C ILE A 287 5.77 -15.36 -17.08
N GLU A 288 6.43 -16.51 -16.89
CA GLU A 288 6.85 -17.40 -17.98
C GLU A 288 5.68 -18.15 -18.62
N VAL A 289 4.84 -18.78 -17.78
CA VAL A 289 3.77 -19.71 -18.25
C VAL A 289 2.45 -18.96 -18.47
N LYS A 290 2.01 -18.16 -17.47
CA LYS A 290 0.74 -17.41 -17.58
C LYS A 290 0.89 -16.11 -18.37
N ARG A 291 2.11 -15.75 -18.74
CA ARG A 291 2.45 -14.54 -19.51
C ARG A 291 1.96 -13.27 -18.82
N ALA A 292 2.18 -13.16 -17.51
CA ALA A 292 1.88 -11.95 -16.77
C ALA A 292 2.65 -10.76 -17.37
N SER A 293 1.96 -9.63 -17.55
CA SER A 293 2.50 -8.45 -18.25
C SER A 293 2.74 -7.27 -17.31
N VAL A 294 2.12 -7.30 -16.13
CA VAL A 294 2.23 -6.23 -15.13
C VAL A 294 2.58 -6.82 -13.77
N PHE A 295 3.66 -6.33 -13.16
CA PHE A 295 4.04 -6.74 -11.81
C PHE A 295 4.35 -5.51 -10.94
N PRO A 296 3.40 -5.07 -10.09
CA PRO A 296 3.64 -4.14 -9.00
C PRO A 296 4.19 -4.90 -7.80
N GLY A 297 5.37 -4.51 -7.33
CA GLY A 297 6.04 -5.14 -6.19
C GLY A 297 6.52 -4.14 -5.15
N VAL A 298 7.25 -4.64 -4.18
CA VAL A 298 8.01 -3.86 -3.19
C VAL A 298 9.49 -4.24 -3.29
N PRO A 299 10.43 -3.42 -2.78
CA PRO A 299 11.87 -3.67 -2.94
C PRO A 299 12.31 -5.08 -2.56
N THR A 300 11.79 -5.65 -1.48
CA THR A 300 12.14 -7.00 -1.02
C THR A 300 11.76 -8.10 -2.01
N MET A 301 10.67 -7.94 -2.77
CA MET A 301 10.28 -8.88 -3.83
C MET A 301 11.25 -8.81 -5.01
N TRP A 302 11.61 -7.60 -5.41
CA TRP A 302 12.56 -7.36 -6.50
C TRP A 302 13.96 -7.88 -6.17
N ILE A 303 14.41 -7.66 -4.93
CA ILE A 303 15.69 -8.20 -4.43
C ILE A 303 15.66 -9.73 -4.44
N ALA A 304 14.58 -10.35 -3.97
CA ALA A 304 14.46 -11.81 -3.96
C ALA A 304 14.51 -12.40 -5.38
N LEU A 305 13.79 -11.80 -6.34
CA LEU A 305 13.86 -12.21 -7.75
C LEU A 305 15.25 -12.01 -8.33
N ALA A 306 15.88 -10.84 -8.10
CA ALA A 306 17.24 -10.54 -8.59
C ALA A 306 18.29 -11.52 -8.08
N ASN A 307 18.11 -12.07 -6.87
CA ASN A 307 19.02 -13.03 -6.26
C ASN A 307 18.72 -14.50 -6.63
N THR A 308 17.74 -14.76 -7.50
CA THR A 308 17.47 -16.11 -7.98
C THR A 308 18.64 -16.57 -8.88
N PRO A 309 19.22 -17.75 -8.62
CA PRO A 309 20.48 -18.15 -9.28
C PRO A 309 20.41 -18.23 -10.81
N ASP A 310 19.26 -18.59 -11.38
CA ASP A 310 19.03 -18.79 -12.82
C ASP A 310 18.22 -17.66 -13.46
N ILE A 311 18.10 -16.50 -12.82
CA ILE A 311 17.23 -15.40 -13.29
C ILE A 311 17.62 -14.90 -14.68
N ASP A 312 18.91 -14.94 -15.04
CA ASP A 312 19.40 -14.51 -16.36
C ASP A 312 19.02 -15.49 -17.49
N GLN A 313 18.51 -16.69 -17.15
CA GLN A 313 18.05 -17.71 -18.10
C GLN A 313 16.51 -17.76 -18.20
N ARG A 314 15.80 -16.95 -17.43
CA ARG A 314 14.33 -16.93 -17.35
C ARG A 314 13.72 -16.06 -18.43
N ASP A 315 12.56 -16.48 -18.95
CA ASP A 315 11.80 -15.67 -19.90
C ASP A 315 10.91 -14.64 -19.18
N LEU A 316 11.45 -13.45 -18.99
CA LEU A 316 10.73 -12.32 -18.41
C LEU A 316 10.16 -11.36 -19.46
N THR A 317 10.18 -11.72 -20.75
CA THR A 317 9.81 -10.83 -21.87
C THR A 317 8.32 -10.47 -21.94
N SER A 318 7.46 -11.19 -21.21
CA SER A 318 6.04 -10.82 -21.11
C SER A 318 5.80 -9.54 -20.30
N LEU A 319 6.73 -9.20 -19.38
CA LEU A 319 6.60 -8.00 -18.54
C LEU A 319 6.70 -6.72 -19.38
N ARG A 320 5.67 -5.90 -19.31
CA ARG A 320 5.57 -4.59 -19.97
C ARG A 320 5.54 -3.42 -19.00
N LEU A 321 5.09 -3.68 -17.78
CA LEU A 321 5.04 -2.70 -16.71
C LEU A 321 5.48 -3.35 -15.41
N VAL A 322 6.56 -2.82 -14.85
CA VAL A 322 7.09 -3.20 -13.56
C VAL A 322 7.18 -1.97 -12.66
N ALA A 323 6.76 -2.11 -11.42
CA ALA A 323 6.74 -1.00 -10.48
C ALA A 323 7.21 -1.43 -9.10
N SER A 324 7.95 -0.57 -8.43
CA SER A 324 8.31 -0.73 -7.04
C SER A 324 7.69 0.39 -6.22
N GLY A 325 6.97 0.03 -5.16
CA GLY A 325 6.32 0.99 -4.30
C GLY A 325 6.61 0.76 -2.82
N GLY A 326 6.24 1.73 -2.02
CA GLY A 326 6.22 1.57 -0.58
C GLY A 326 7.54 1.80 0.15
N ALA A 327 8.69 1.69 -0.50
CA ALA A 327 10.00 2.03 0.02
C ALA A 327 10.95 2.34 -1.14
N ALA A 328 12.12 2.91 -0.85
CA ALA A 328 13.17 3.10 -1.84
C ALA A 328 13.71 1.75 -2.32
N LEU A 329 13.98 1.66 -3.62
CA LEU A 329 14.60 0.49 -4.25
C LEU A 329 16.09 0.79 -4.47
N PRO A 330 17.02 -0.13 -4.10
CA PRO A 330 18.42 0.02 -4.43
C PRO A 330 18.64 0.16 -5.93
N VAL A 331 19.54 1.07 -6.32
CA VAL A 331 19.79 1.40 -7.73
C VAL A 331 20.27 0.18 -8.52
N GLU A 332 21.14 -0.61 -7.91
CA GLU A 332 21.70 -1.82 -8.56
C GLU A 332 20.60 -2.85 -8.88
N VAL A 333 19.58 -2.98 -8.02
CA VAL A 333 18.45 -3.88 -8.27
C VAL A 333 17.62 -3.37 -9.43
N ALA A 334 17.36 -2.07 -9.49
CA ALA A 334 16.63 -1.45 -10.58
C ALA A 334 17.35 -1.62 -11.93
N GLU A 335 18.66 -1.38 -11.96
CA GLU A 335 19.50 -1.54 -13.15
C GLU A 335 19.57 -2.99 -13.62
N ARG A 336 19.71 -3.94 -12.68
CA ARG A 336 19.73 -5.37 -13.01
C ARG A 336 18.41 -5.79 -13.66
N PHE A 337 17.26 -5.40 -13.10
CA PHE A 337 15.96 -5.70 -13.70
C PHE A 337 15.76 -5.03 -15.05
N GLN A 338 16.27 -3.83 -15.24
CA GLN A 338 16.25 -3.17 -16.54
C GLN A 338 17.02 -3.96 -17.59
N LYS A 339 18.18 -4.51 -17.23
CA LYS A 339 18.96 -5.39 -18.15
C LYS A 339 18.21 -6.68 -18.50
N LEU A 340 17.53 -7.29 -17.51
CA LEU A 340 16.81 -8.55 -17.67
C LEU A 340 15.52 -8.43 -18.47
N THR A 341 14.77 -7.36 -18.28
CA THR A 341 13.42 -7.21 -18.82
C THR A 341 13.30 -6.17 -19.93
N GLY A 342 14.31 -5.32 -20.10
CA GLY A 342 14.22 -4.12 -20.93
C GLY A 342 13.34 -3.03 -20.30
N GLN A 343 12.70 -3.30 -19.17
CA GLN A 343 11.78 -2.38 -18.49
C GLN A 343 12.47 -1.75 -17.28
N ARG A 344 12.29 -0.45 -17.11
CA ARG A 344 12.70 0.22 -15.86
C ARG A 344 11.65 -0.02 -14.78
N LEU A 345 12.12 -0.26 -13.56
CA LEU A 345 11.26 -0.32 -12.39
C LEU A 345 10.70 1.09 -12.11
N GLY A 346 9.44 1.28 -12.49
CA GLY A 346 8.69 2.49 -12.25
C GLY A 346 8.44 2.70 -10.77
N GLY A 347 8.22 3.93 -10.41
CA GLY A 347 7.88 4.29 -9.05
C GLY A 347 6.98 5.52 -9.01
N GLY A 348 6.51 5.81 -7.83
CA GLY A 348 5.73 6.98 -7.51
C GLY A 348 5.63 7.09 -6.00
N TRP A 349 5.03 8.15 -5.55
CA TRP A 349 4.74 8.36 -4.15
C TRP A 349 3.24 8.56 -3.93
N GLY A 350 2.78 8.04 -2.84
CA GLY A 350 1.45 8.22 -2.31
C GLY A 350 1.32 7.54 -0.96
N MET A 351 0.29 7.86 -0.24
CA MET A 351 0.03 7.35 1.10
C MET A 351 -1.43 6.92 1.23
N THR A 352 -1.78 6.29 2.32
CA THR A 352 -3.16 5.85 2.56
C THR A 352 -4.16 7.00 2.42
N GLU A 353 -3.81 8.14 2.97
CA GLU A 353 -4.61 9.36 2.99
C GLU A 353 -4.79 9.99 1.60
N THR A 354 -4.03 9.55 0.58
CA THR A 354 -4.14 10.02 -0.81
C THR A 354 -4.72 8.98 -1.77
N ALA A 355 -5.23 7.85 -1.30
CA ALA A 355 -5.93 6.78 -2.01
C ALA A 355 -5.18 6.08 -3.18
N PRO A 356 -3.93 5.82 -3.28
CA PRO A 356 -2.63 6.31 -2.84
C PRO A 356 -1.96 7.25 -3.88
N ALA A 357 -2.73 8.00 -4.66
CA ALA A 357 -2.21 8.82 -5.74
C ALA A 357 -1.57 10.11 -5.22
N GLY A 358 -0.36 10.38 -5.63
CA GLY A 358 0.41 11.60 -5.34
C GLY A 358 1.29 11.97 -6.53
N THR A 359 2.38 11.22 -6.74
CA THR A 359 3.27 11.38 -7.88
C THR A 359 3.45 10.09 -8.66
N ALA A 360 3.90 10.19 -9.90
CA ALA A 360 4.39 9.05 -10.68
C ALA A 360 5.53 9.47 -11.62
N MET A 361 6.39 8.50 -11.92
CA MET A 361 7.41 8.67 -12.95
C MET A 361 6.78 8.63 -14.34
N PRO A 362 7.25 9.47 -15.29
CA PRO A 362 6.93 9.31 -16.71
C PRO A 362 7.33 7.93 -17.21
N ARG A 363 6.54 7.36 -18.12
CA ARG A 363 6.77 6.01 -18.63
C ARG A 363 7.94 5.90 -19.61
N ASP A 364 8.21 6.97 -20.35
CA ASP A 364 9.35 7.10 -21.25
C ASP A 364 10.70 7.25 -20.52
N TRP A 365 10.64 7.27 -19.18
CA TRP A 365 11.82 7.36 -18.32
C TRP A 365 12.72 8.57 -18.55
N THR A 366 12.17 9.64 -19.08
CA THR A 366 12.82 10.95 -19.05
C THR A 366 12.96 11.49 -17.61
N GLY A 367 12.42 10.72 -16.64
CA GLY A 367 12.46 11.03 -15.22
C GLY A 367 13.86 11.00 -14.63
N LYS A 368 14.00 11.71 -13.52
CA LYS A 368 15.28 11.91 -12.81
C LYS A 368 15.50 10.83 -11.77
N ALA A 369 16.68 10.23 -11.76
CA ALA A 369 17.07 9.23 -10.77
C ALA A 369 16.90 9.76 -9.33
N GLY A 370 16.43 8.89 -8.43
CA GLY A 370 16.18 9.23 -7.03
C GLY A 370 14.91 10.04 -6.77
N SER A 371 14.23 10.57 -7.81
CA SER A 371 12.95 11.23 -7.65
C SER A 371 11.80 10.21 -7.48
N VAL A 372 10.71 10.66 -6.88
CA VAL A 372 9.43 9.92 -6.83
C VAL A 372 8.47 10.35 -7.94
N GLY A 373 8.96 11.13 -8.91
CA GLY A 373 8.19 11.56 -10.07
C GLY A 373 7.54 12.94 -9.92
N LEU A 374 6.59 13.17 -10.79
CA LEU A 374 5.84 14.42 -10.93
C LEU A 374 4.46 14.28 -10.27
N PRO A 375 3.89 15.36 -9.71
CA PRO A 375 2.50 15.37 -9.26
C PRO A 375 1.55 14.92 -10.37
N LEU A 376 0.62 14.04 -10.02
CA LEU A 376 -0.36 13.51 -10.97
C LEU A 376 -1.42 14.57 -11.36
N PRO A 377 -2.14 14.41 -12.48
CA PRO A 377 -3.21 15.32 -12.89
C PRO A 377 -4.22 15.64 -11.78
N GLY A 378 -4.59 16.90 -11.64
CA GLY A 378 -5.54 17.37 -10.63
C GLY A 378 -4.98 17.44 -9.19
N ILE A 379 -3.72 17.09 -8.97
CA ILE A 379 -3.06 17.14 -7.66
C ILE A 379 -2.18 18.39 -7.56
N MET A 380 -2.30 19.09 -6.43
CA MET A 380 -1.40 20.19 -6.04
C MET A 380 -0.47 19.70 -4.93
N MET A 381 0.81 19.96 -5.08
CA MET A 381 1.84 19.65 -4.09
C MET A 381 2.77 20.82 -3.89
N ASP A 382 3.12 21.08 -2.64
CA ASP A 382 4.11 22.08 -2.24
C ASP A 382 5.09 21.49 -1.24
N VAL A 383 6.24 22.12 -1.09
CA VAL A 383 7.17 21.90 0.02
C VAL A 383 7.10 23.10 0.95
N VAL A 384 6.86 22.87 2.23
CA VAL A 384 6.68 23.92 3.23
C VAL A 384 7.69 23.82 4.36
N ALA A 385 7.93 24.95 5.01
CA ALA A 385 8.86 25.02 6.12
C ALA A 385 8.40 24.19 7.32
N LEU A 386 9.34 23.59 8.04
CA LEU A 386 9.04 22.73 9.19
C LEU A 386 8.48 23.49 10.39
N ASP A 387 8.86 24.77 10.53
CA ASP A 387 8.44 25.69 11.58
C ASP A 387 7.15 26.45 11.24
N ASP A 388 6.82 26.60 9.94
CA ASP A 388 5.60 27.26 9.48
C ASP A 388 5.05 26.55 8.23
N PRO A 389 4.01 25.71 8.36
CA PRO A 389 3.44 24.96 7.25
C PRO A 389 2.66 25.80 6.23
N ARG A 390 2.57 27.12 6.43
CA ARG A 390 2.03 28.06 5.43
C ARG A 390 3.10 28.64 4.53
N ARG A 391 4.36 28.62 4.96
CA ARG A 391 5.49 29.15 4.21
C ARG A 391 5.98 28.14 3.17
N VAL A 392 5.60 28.36 1.91
CA VAL A 392 6.09 27.56 0.78
C VAL A 392 7.57 27.87 0.53
N LEU A 393 8.35 26.82 0.29
CA LEU A 393 9.79 26.89 0.06
C LEU A 393 10.10 26.88 -1.45
N PRO A 394 11.18 27.55 -1.89
CA PRO A 394 11.61 27.51 -3.27
C PRO A 394 12.15 26.11 -3.66
N PRO A 395 12.21 25.80 -4.97
CA PRO A 395 12.83 24.56 -5.47
C PRO A 395 14.21 24.31 -4.87
N GLY A 396 14.56 23.04 -4.66
CA GLY A 396 15.82 22.60 -4.04
C GLY A 396 15.88 22.69 -2.51
N THR A 397 14.90 23.35 -1.88
CA THR A 397 14.89 23.52 -0.41
C THR A 397 14.11 22.41 0.26
N LYS A 398 14.72 21.75 1.26
CA LYS A 398 14.11 20.66 2.04
C LYS A 398 13.06 21.22 3.00
N GLY A 399 11.89 20.58 3.05
CA GLY A 399 10.79 20.89 3.95
C GLY A 399 9.78 19.76 4.02
N GLU A 400 8.63 19.99 4.65
CA GLU A 400 7.53 19.03 4.67
C GLU A 400 6.73 19.10 3.36
N ILE A 401 6.48 17.97 2.74
CA ILE A 401 5.60 17.88 1.57
C ILE A 401 4.16 18.00 2.05
N ARG A 402 3.36 18.85 1.39
CA ARG A 402 1.91 18.90 1.57
C ARG A 402 1.20 18.67 0.23
N ILE A 403 -0.01 18.10 0.30
CA ILE A 403 -0.76 17.69 -0.88
C ILE A 403 -2.23 18.07 -0.78
N LYS A 404 -2.84 18.40 -1.91
CA LYS A 404 -4.27 18.65 -2.07
C LYS A 404 -4.74 18.06 -3.38
N GLY A 405 -5.88 17.37 -3.36
CA GLY A 405 -6.48 16.77 -4.55
C GLY A 405 -7.81 16.10 -4.23
N PRO A 406 -8.59 15.72 -5.25
CA PRO A 406 -9.88 15.07 -5.05
C PRO A 406 -9.78 13.66 -4.46
N ASN A 407 -8.62 13.06 -4.52
CA ASN A 407 -8.27 11.74 -3.96
C ASN A 407 -7.83 11.80 -2.50
N VAL A 408 -7.62 13.00 -1.93
CA VAL A 408 -7.14 13.17 -0.55
C VAL A 408 -8.30 12.95 0.43
N THR A 409 -8.03 12.17 1.48
CA THR A 409 -8.98 11.92 2.58
C THR A 409 -9.51 13.22 3.19
N ARG A 410 -10.67 13.14 3.82
CA ARG A 410 -11.20 14.26 4.63
C ARG A 410 -10.70 14.26 6.08
N GLY A 411 -9.94 13.24 6.47
CA GLY A 411 -9.41 13.11 7.82
C GLY A 411 -9.53 11.70 8.37
N TYR A 412 -9.48 11.62 9.69
CA TYR A 412 -9.43 10.36 10.43
C TYR A 412 -10.73 10.10 11.20
N TRP A 413 -11.20 8.87 11.15
CA TRP A 413 -12.38 8.40 11.83
C TRP A 413 -12.26 8.55 13.34
N ASN A 414 -13.28 9.10 13.99
CA ASN A 414 -13.32 9.37 15.42
C ASN A 414 -12.10 10.15 15.99
N ALA A 415 -11.37 10.87 15.13
CA ALA A 415 -10.13 11.57 15.51
C ALA A 415 -10.11 13.02 15.00
N PRO A 416 -11.02 13.91 15.51
CA PRO A 416 -11.15 15.29 15.03
C PRO A 416 -9.91 16.16 15.31
N ALA A 417 -9.23 15.94 16.43
CA ALA A 417 -8.02 16.68 16.76
C ALA A 417 -6.86 16.35 15.81
N GLU A 418 -6.65 15.06 15.54
CA GLU A 418 -5.66 14.58 14.57
C GLU A 418 -5.99 15.03 13.15
N THR A 419 -7.29 15.06 12.81
CA THR A 419 -7.75 15.60 11.52
C THR A 419 -7.40 17.08 11.41
N ALA A 420 -7.73 17.89 12.42
CA ALA A 420 -7.42 19.31 12.41
C ALA A 420 -5.90 19.59 12.34
N ALA A 421 -5.09 18.78 13.00
CA ALA A 421 -3.63 18.89 12.98
C ALA A 421 -3.00 18.46 11.64
N ALA A 422 -3.68 17.60 10.87
CA ALA A 422 -3.16 17.09 9.61
C ALA A 422 -3.39 18.05 8.43
N PHE A 423 -4.27 19.05 8.55
CA PHE A 423 -4.63 19.93 7.43
C PHE A 423 -4.29 21.39 7.72
N VAL A 424 -3.70 22.04 6.73
CA VAL A 424 -3.43 23.50 6.72
C VAL A 424 -3.88 24.07 5.37
N ASP A 425 -4.78 25.06 5.41
CA ASP A 425 -5.32 25.73 4.21
C ASP A 425 -5.87 24.77 3.14
N GLY A 426 -6.44 23.62 3.60
CA GLY A 426 -7.01 22.57 2.75
C GLY A 426 -5.97 21.64 2.13
N TYR A 427 -4.70 21.75 2.50
CA TYR A 427 -3.65 20.78 2.17
C TYR A 427 -3.45 19.81 3.31
N LEU A 428 -3.28 18.54 2.99
CA LEU A 428 -2.83 17.51 3.91
C LEU A 428 -1.31 17.65 4.10
N LEU A 429 -0.86 17.78 5.33
CA LEU A 429 0.55 17.64 5.72
C LEU A 429 0.89 16.15 5.75
N THR A 430 1.85 15.75 4.91
CA THR A 430 2.11 14.31 4.68
C THR A 430 2.98 13.67 5.77
N GLY A 431 3.71 14.49 6.52
CA GLY A 431 4.74 14.01 7.42
C GLY A 431 5.98 13.49 6.68
N ASP A 432 6.05 13.62 5.36
CA ASP A 432 7.23 13.30 4.56
C ASP A 432 8.06 14.56 4.33
N ILE A 433 9.36 14.47 4.59
CA ILE A 433 10.35 15.51 4.29
C ILE A 433 10.88 15.27 2.89
N GLY A 434 10.93 16.33 2.09
CA GLY A 434 11.42 16.25 0.72
C GLY A 434 11.74 17.62 0.15
N PHE A 435 12.00 17.65 -1.12
CA PHE A 435 12.14 18.87 -1.90
C PHE A 435 11.61 18.64 -3.33
N MET A 436 11.30 19.71 -4.01
CA MET A 436 10.97 19.73 -5.44
C MET A 436 12.12 20.38 -6.18
N ASP A 437 12.53 19.85 -7.33
CA ASP A 437 13.52 20.54 -8.17
C ASP A 437 12.87 21.58 -9.11
N GLU A 438 13.69 22.28 -9.87
CA GLU A 438 13.24 23.32 -10.81
C GLU A 438 12.35 22.78 -11.94
N ASP A 439 12.43 21.48 -12.26
CA ASP A 439 11.62 20.81 -13.26
C ASP A 439 10.34 20.21 -12.70
N GLY A 440 10.12 20.35 -11.39
CA GLY A 440 8.91 19.91 -10.69
C GLY A 440 8.94 18.46 -10.24
N TYR A 441 10.09 17.77 -10.31
CA TYR A 441 10.24 16.43 -9.74
C TYR A 441 10.39 16.51 -8.23
N PHE A 442 9.69 15.62 -7.52
CA PHE A 442 9.75 15.50 -6.07
C PHE A 442 10.76 14.44 -5.64
N TYR A 443 11.45 14.74 -4.55
CA TYR A 443 12.43 13.86 -3.92
C TYR A 443 12.08 13.68 -2.45
N LEU A 444 12.03 12.42 -2.00
CA LEU A 444 11.82 12.11 -0.59
C LEU A 444 13.17 12.03 0.13
N VAL A 445 13.27 12.73 1.24
CA VAL A 445 14.46 12.71 2.10
C VAL A 445 14.25 11.77 3.27
N ASP A 446 13.15 11.95 4.05
CA ASP A 446 12.81 11.09 5.18
C ASP A 446 11.37 11.33 5.67
N ARG A 447 11.01 10.70 6.78
CA ARG A 447 9.82 10.99 7.56
C ARG A 447 10.12 12.03 8.65
N LYS A 448 9.26 13.03 8.80
CA LYS A 448 9.38 14.08 9.84
C LYS A 448 9.51 13.48 11.24
N LYS A 449 8.78 12.41 11.52
CA LYS A 449 8.80 11.70 12.81
C LYS A 449 10.05 10.85 13.07
N ASP A 450 10.74 10.47 12.01
CA ASP A 450 11.93 9.61 12.07
C ASP A 450 13.22 10.44 12.03
N MET A 451 13.10 11.75 11.78
CA MET A 451 14.21 12.71 11.78
C MET A 451 14.84 12.76 13.17
N ILE A 452 16.15 12.67 13.22
CA ILE A 452 16.98 12.71 14.43
C ILE A 452 17.44 14.14 14.65
N ILE A 453 17.26 14.67 15.84
CA ILE A 453 17.75 16.01 16.20
C ILE A 453 19.07 15.84 16.94
N SER A 454 20.18 15.87 16.22
CA SER A 454 21.52 15.62 16.74
C SER A 454 22.30 16.93 16.87
N GLY A 455 22.55 17.40 18.08
CA GLY A 455 23.30 18.63 18.33
C GLY A 455 22.70 19.88 17.67
N GLY A 456 21.37 19.93 17.50
CA GLY A 456 20.66 21.00 16.84
C GLY A 456 20.58 20.88 15.29
N PHE A 457 21.14 19.84 14.73
CA PHE A 457 21.03 19.54 13.29
C PHE A 457 19.94 18.51 13.02
N ASN A 458 19.21 18.71 11.92
CA ASN A 458 18.29 17.72 11.39
C ASN A 458 19.09 16.65 10.65
N VAL A 459 19.14 15.45 11.20
CA VAL A 459 19.78 14.29 10.60
C VAL A 459 18.68 13.35 10.08
N TYR A 460 18.82 12.95 8.84
CA TYR A 460 17.84 12.14 8.14
C TYR A 460 18.32 10.68 8.06
N PRO A 461 17.72 9.75 8.83
CA PRO A 461 18.09 8.34 8.83
C PRO A 461 18.23 7.72 7.44
N ARG A 462 17.30 8.06 6.54
CA ARG A 462 17.31 7.52 5.18
C ARG A 462 18.56 7.90 4.38
N THR A 463 19.07 9.12 4.53
CA THR A 463 20.33 9.53 3.89
C THR A 463 21.48 8.64 4.32
N ILE A 464 21.51 8.27 5.61
CA ILE A 464 22.53 7.38 6.17
C ILE A 464 22.31 5.94 5.67
N GLU A 465 21.05 5.48 5.67
CA GLU A 465 20.67 4.15 5.17
C GLU A 465 21.11 3.96 3.71
N GLU A 466 20.80 4.92 2.84
CA GLU A 466 21.17 4.90 1.42
C GLU A 466 22.70 4.80 1.23
N ALA A 467 23.47 5.57 1.99
CA ALA A 467 24.93 5.49 1.96
C ALA A 467 25.46 4.15 2.50
N ILE A 468 24.83 3.56 3.53
CA ILE A 468 25.18 2.25 4.06
C ILE A 468 24.89 1.13 3.04
N TYR A 469 23.81 1.24 2.25
CA TYR A 469 23.48 0.26 1.20
C TYR A 469 24.54 0.15 0.11
N GLU A 470 25.34 1.18 -0.13
CA GLU A 470 26.47 1.13 -1.06
C GLU A 470 27.62 0.24 -0.57
N HIS A 471 27.63 -0.14 0.71
CA HIS A 471 28.67 -1.01 1.26
C HIS A 471 28.48 -2.46 0.76
N PRO A 472 29.51 -3.08 0.15
CA PRO A 472 29.39 -4.37 -0.56
C PRO A 472 28.89 -5.53 0.33
N ALA A 473 29.18 -5.49 1.64
CA ALA A 473 28.78 -6.51 2.60
C ALA A 473 27.34 -6.37 3.10
N VAL A 474 26.65 -5.24 2.86
CA VAL A 474 25.34 -4.95 3.43
C VAL A 474 24.22 -5.52 2.56
N ALA A 475 23.28 -6.24 3.19
CA ALA A 475 22.03 -6.70 2.59
C ALA A 475 20.87 -5.71 2.89
N GLU A 476 20.70 -5.34 4.16
CA GLU A 476 19.65 -4.40 4.59
C GLU A 476 20.20 -3.51 5.73
N ALA A 477 19.70 -2.27 5.82
CA ALA A 477 20.05 -1.33 6.87
C ALA A 477 18.83 -0.54 7.35
N ILE A 478 18.76 -0.28 8.66
CA ILE A 478 17.82 0.64 9.31
C ILE A 478 18.61 1.55 10.24
N VAL A 479 18.34 2.85 10.18
CA VAL A 479 18.91 3.84 11.10
C VAL A 479 17.79 4.47 11.92
N ILE A 480 18.01 4.58 13.24
CA ILE A 480 17.11 5.25 14.16
C ILE A 480 17.85 6.24 15.06
N GLY A 481 17.12 7.18 15.64
CA GLY A 481 17.62 8.04 16.71
C GLY A 481 17.62 7.29 18.05
N VAL A 482 18.72 7.39 18.76
CA VAL A 482 18.85 6.94 20.15
C VAL A 482 19.27 8.11 21.03
N SER A 483 18.91 8.08 22.31
CA SER A 483 19.26 9.14 23.26
C SER A 483 20.79 9.26 23.40
N ASP A 484 21.31 10.47 23.31
CA ASP A 484 22.72 10.82 23.50
C ASP A 484 22.84 11.97 24.51
N ALA A 485 23.68 11.79 25.53
CA ALA A 485 23.80 12.74 26.63
C ALA A 485 24.32 14.14 26.19
N TYR A 486 25.09 14.20 25.12
CA TYR A 486 25.70 15.44 24.62
C TYR A 486 24.91 16.06 23.47
N ARG A 487 24.42 15.23 22.55
CA ARG A 487 23.76 15.69 21.31
C ARG A 487 22.23 15.73 21.39
N GLY A 488 21.66 15.23 22.50
CA GLY A 488 20.23 14.96 22.61
C GLY A 488 19.87 13.62 21.95
N GLU A 489 20.09 13.51 20.65
CA GLU A 489 19.97 12.25 19.90
C GLU A 489 21.19 11.99 19.05
N ALA A 490 21.45 10.70 18.76
CA ALA A 490 22.48 10.24 17.84
C ALA A 490 21.96 9.12 16.96
N ALA A 491 22.52 9.00 15.75
CA ALA A 491 22.15 7.93 14.82
C ALA A 491 22.73 6.59 15.23
N LYS A 492 21.88 5.56 15.30
CA LYS A 492 22.27 4.15 15.46
C LYS A 492 21.88 3.36 14.23
N ALA A 493 22.87 2.72 13.60
CA ALA A 493 22.67 1.86 12.44
C ALA A 493 22.49 0.40 12.88
N PHE A 494 21.43 -0.24 12.36
CA PHE A 494 21.20 -1.68 12.41
C PHE A 494 21.43 -2.24 11.02
N VAL A 495 22.30 -3.23 10.90
CA VAL A 495 22.75 -3.76 9.60
C VAL A 495 22.56 -5.27 9.56
N GLN A 496 21.97 -5.74 8.47
CA GLN A 496 21.97 -7.15 8.06
C GLN A 496 23.00 -7.34 6.96
N LEU A 497 23.89 -8.32 7.15
CA LEU A 497 24.91 -8.64 6.17
C LEU A 497 24.39 -9.60 5.08
N LYS A 498 25.00 -9.53 3.91
CA LYS A 498 24.83 -10.56 2.87
C LYS A 498 25.38 -11.90 3.35
N ALA A 499 24.83 -13.00 2.85
CA ALA A 499 25.30 -14.34 3.21
C ALA A 499 26.79 -14.49 2.91
N GLY A 500 27.57 -14.93 3.93
CA GLY A 500 29.01 -15.11 3.82
C GLY A 500 29.86 -13.84 3.88
N ALA A 501 29.24 -12.67 4.04
CA ALA A 501 29.99 -11.42 4.20
C ALA A 501 30.58 -11.31 5.61
N VAL A 502 31.74 -10.65 5.70
CA VAL A 502 32.46 -10.39 6.96
C VAL A 502 31.90 -9.10 7.59
N SER A 503 31.72 -9.12 8.91
CA SER A 503 31.32 -7.93 9.68
C SER A 503 32.46 -6.90 9.72
N PHE A 504 32.09 -5.64 9.87
CA PHE A 504 32.99 -4.50 9.96
C PHE A 504 32.75 -3.71 11.24
N SER A 505 33.72 -2.94 11.68
CA SER A 505 33.60 -2.09 12.88
C SER A 505 32.86 -0.79 12.58
N LEU A 506 32.46 -0.07 13.63
CA LEU A 506 31.87 1.27 13.50
C LEU A 506 32.86 2.26 12.85
N GLU A 507 34.15 2.13 13.15
CA GLU A 507 35.23 2.95 12.58
C GLU A 507 35.37 2.73 11.08
N GLU A 508 35.33 1.47 10.64
CA GLU A 508 35.35 1.11 9.21
C GLU A 508 34.10 1.62 8.49
N LEU A 509 32.92 1.49 9.10
CA LEU A 509 31.69 2.07 8.54
C LEU A 509 31.80 3.60 8.40
N ARG A 510 32.27 4.29 9.43
CA ARG A 510 32.47 5.75 9.39
C ARG A 510 33.48 6.17 8.32
N ALA A 511 34.56 5.42 8.17
CA ALA A 511 35.56 5.66 7.11
C ALA A 511 34.93 5.47 5.71
N PHE A 512 34.10 4.46 5.53
CA PHE A 512 33.36 4.23 4.28
C PHE A 512 32.36 5.33 3.96
N LEU A 513 31.73 5.91 4.98
CA LEU A 513 30.72 6.97 4.84
C LEU A 513 31.32 8.38 4.73
N ALA A 514 32.61 8.57 4.96
CA ALA A 514 33.23 9.88 5.17
C ALA A 514 33.13 10.83 3.99
N ASP A 515 33.09 10.31 2.77
CA ASP A 515 32.93 11.07 1.52
C ASP A 515 31.48 11.10 0.99
N LYS A 516 30.53 10.43 1.68
CA LYS A 516 29.15 10.23 1.23
C LYS A 516 28.14 11.05 2.00
N ILE A 517 28.33 11.25 3.31
CA ILE A 517 27.43 11.97 4.19
C ILE A 517 28.15 12.99 5.06
N GLY A 518 27.39 13.95 5.60
CA GLY A 518 27.94 15.00 6.45
C GLY A 518 28.44 14.48 7.80
N ARG A 519 29.41 15.17 8.42
CA ARG A 519 29.97 14.78 9.73
C ARG A 519 28.91 14.69 10.83
N HIS A 520 27.88 15.51 10.78
CA HIS A 520 26.78 15.52 11.75
C HIS A 520 25.82 14.32 11.56
N GLU A 521 25.83 13.67 10.39
CA GLU A 521 25.00 12.51 10.03
C GLU A 521 25.69 11.18 10.37
N MET A 522 26.98 11.20 10.76
CA MET A 522 27.74 9.97 11.04
C MET A 522 27.12 9.15 12.16
N PRO A 523 26.87 7.83 11.96
CA PRO A 523 26.36 6.95 12.99
C PRO A 523 27.26 6.96 14.24
N ALA A 524 26.63 7.07 15.41
CA ALA A 524 27.31 6.93 16.70
C ALA A 524 27.40 5.47 17.14
N HIS A 525 26.48 4.64 16.68
CA HIS A 525 26.38 3.23 17.06
C HIS A 525 26.13 2.34 15.83
N LEU A 526 26.61 1.10 15.90
CA LEU A 526 26.42 0.05 14.89
C LEU A 526 26.02 -1.25 15.59
N GLU A 527 24.98 -1.92 15.10
CA GLU A 527 24.53 -3.22 15.58
C GLU A 527 24.18 -4.13 14.40
N PHE A 528 24.73 -5.36 14.38
CA PHE A 528 24.39 -6.34 13.37
C PHE A 528 23.20 -7.20 13.81
N ARG A 529 22.35 -7.56 12.86
CA ARG A 529 21.18 -8.43 13.04
C ARG A 529 21.11 -9.48 11.95
N ASP A 530 20.67 -10.69 12.30
CA ASP A 530 20.43 -11.76 11.33
C ASP A 530 19.24 -11.42 10.41
N ALA A 531 18.25 -10.68 10.93
CA ALA A 531 17.12 -10.16 10.17
C ALA A 531 16.68 -8.81 10.75
N LEU A 532 16.22 -7.90 9.89
CA LEU A 532 15.62 -6.64 10.30
C LEU A 532 14.10 -6.73 10.29
N PRO A 533 13.42 -6.03 11.24
CA PRO A 533 11.96 -6.07 11.33
C PRO A 533 11.29 -5.51 10.06
N LYS A 534 10.19 -6.16 9.63
CA LYS A 534 9.43 -5.79 8.44
C LYS A 534 7.94 -5.66 8.75
N THR A 535 7.30 -4.73 8.06
CA THR A 535 5.84 -4.57 8.11
C THR A 535 5.13 -5.71 7.37
N ALA A 536 3.81 -5.81 7.55
CA ALA A 536 2.92 -6.73 6.84
C ALA A 536 3.06 -6.72 5.32
N VAL A 537 3.50 -5.59 4.76
CA VAL A 537 3.71 -5.42 3.32
C VAL A 537 5.18 -5.56 2.91
N GLY A 538 6.03 -6.12 3.78
CA GLY A 538 7.44 -6.40 3.48
C GLY A 538 8.38 -5.19 3.55
N LYS A 539 7.93 -4.03 4.09
CA LYS A 539 8.77 -2.85 4.29
C LYS A 539 9.55 -2.97 5.59
N LEU A 540 10.79 -2.48 5.61
CA LEU A 540 11.57 -2.34 6.84
C LEU A 540 10.83 -1.47 7.86
N SER A 541 10.83 -1.88 9.13
CA SER A 541 10.10 -1.23 10.23
C SER A 541 11.06 -0.69 11.28
N LYS A 542 11.10 0.64 11.46
CA LYS A 542 11.86 1.30 12.53
C LYS A 542 11.22 1.11 13.91
N ARG A 543 9.90 0.91 13.97
CA ARG A 543 9.11 0.94 15.22
C ARG A 543 9.61 -0.05 16.27
N GLU A 544 9.83 -1.30 15.87
CA GLU A 544 10.26 -2.35 16.81
C GLU A 544 11.63 -2.06 17.40
N LEU A 545 12.55 -1.54 16.57
CA LEU A 545 13.90 -1.16 17.01
C LEU A 545 13.86 0.05 17.95
N VAL A 546 13.03 1.05 17.66
CA VAL A 546 12.82 2.20 18.55
C VAL A 546 12.24 1.77 19.89
N ASP A 547 11.24 0.87 19.88
CA ASP A 547 10.63 0.36 21.12
C ASP A 547 11.62 -0.51 21.92
N GLU A 548 12.51 -1.24 21.26
CA GLU A 548 13.58 -2.02 21.89
C GLU A 548 14.61 -1.10 22.57
N GLU A 549 15.10 -0.09 21.87
CA GLU A 549 16.09 0.86 22.41
C GLU A 549 15.52 1.68 23.57
N ARG A 550 14.25 2.09 23.49
CA ARG A 550 13.57 2.76 24.61
C ARG A 550 13.47 1.87 25.86
N ARG A 551 13.26 0.56 25.67
CA ARG A 551 13.25 -0.40 26.80
C ARG A 551 14.64 -0.56 27.41
N LYS A 552 15.70 -0.66 26.57
CA LYS A 552 17.10 -0.73 27.03
C LYS A 552 17.46 0.51 27.84
N THR A 553 17.08 1.70 27.37
CA THR A 553 17.35 2.97 28.08
C THR A 553 16.65 3.03 29.43
N ARG A 554 15.38 2.59 29.53
CA ARG A 554 14.65 2.55 30.82
C ARG A 554 15.28 1.57 31.80
N ALA A 555 15.63 0.37 31.36
CA ALA A 555 16.28 -0.64 32.19
C ALA A 555 17.69 -0.24 32.68
N ALA A 556 18.35 0.69 32.01
CA ALA A 556 19.66 1.21 32.41
C ALA A 556 19.55 2.37 33.41
N VAL A 557 18.36 2.94 33.63
CA VAL A 557 18.07 4.04 34.59
C VAL A 557 17.47 3.51 35.89
N GLU A 558 16.86 2.31 35.87
CA GLU A 558 16.43 1.55 37.06
C GLU A 558 17.59 0.75 37.64
#